data_b5e3eb53ed3ea14a78700f2e25f48889
#
_entry.id   b5e3eb53ed3ea14a78700f2e25f48889
#
_cell.length_a   1.000
_cell.length_b   1.000
_cell.length_c   1.000
_cell.angle_alpha   90.00
_cell.angle_beta   90.00
_cell.angle_gamma   90.00
#
_symmetry.space_group_name_H-M   'P 1'
#
loop_
_entity.id
_entity.type
_entity.pdbx_description
1 polymer ?
#
loop_
_entity_poly.entity_id
_entity_poly.type
_entity_poly.pdbx_seq_one_letter_code
_entity_poly.pdbx_strand_id
1 'polypeptide(L)'
;MILVIENEVDLEYRYLVDEIRRFLPESRVYDYAQKGGHPKVTDVDGVIIGGSTAGVYENDKYDWIEEEKALIRELAERDIPTLGICFGHQIVNSAFGGEVVDTGTRKAYLVNADFETDPIHSDVKPIVPVLHSDRVTERGEDLEVIGQSGYYNNFATKHEDAPLWSVQYHPEFTKRVEHKGDGWTRNELSFDDSNSPKTIKNFAEFAENY
;
A
#
# COMPACT_ATOMS: atom_id res chain seq x y z
N MET A 1 -3.75 10.41 14.98
CA MET A 1 -4.02 8.92 15.03
C MET A 1 -4.31 8.39 13.63
N ILE A 2 -3.63 7.34 13.17
CA ILE A 2 -3.83 6.75 11.84
C ILE A 2 -4.81 5.56 11.91
N LEU A 3 -5.77 5.51 10.98
CA LEU A 3 -6.61 4.33 10.75
C LEU A 3 -5.87 3.38 9.80
N VAL A 4 -5.65 2.14 10.22
CA VAL A 4 -5.11 1.09 9.35
C VAL A 4 -6.25 0.16 8.94
N ILE A 5 -6.48 0.03 7.65
CA ILE A 5 -7.46 -0.89 7.08
C ILE A 5 -6.78 -2.24 6.83
N GLU A 6 -7.33 -3.28 7.45
CA GLU A 6 -6.91 -4.67 7.31
C GLU A 6 -7.75 -5.31 6.20
N ASN A 7 -7.11 -5.62 5.08
CA ASN A 7 -7.73 -6.22 3.90
C ASN A 7 -7.35 -7.70 3.71
N GLU A 8 -6.46 -8.23 4.57
CA GLU A 8 -5.95 -9.57 4.37
C GLU A 8 -6.99 -10.64 4.68
N VAL A 9 -7.28 -11.46 3.67
CA VAL A 9 -8.22 -12.58 3.76
C VAL A 9 -7.56 -13.86 4.27
N ASP A 10 -6.23 -14.01 4.11
CA ASP A 10 -5.47 -15.13 4.63
C ASP A 10 -4.88 -14.80 6.01
N LEU A 11 -5.26 -15.58 7.02
CA LEU A 11 -4.85 -15.36 8.40
C LEU A 11 -3.32 -15.44 8.61
N GLU A 12 -2.59 -16.14 7.75
CA GLU A 12 -1.14 -16.28 7.85
C GLU A 12 -0.41 -14.97 7.56
N TYR A 13 -1.00 -14.06 6.75
CA TYR A 13 -0.37 -12.80 6.36
C TYR A 13 -0.85 -11.58 7.15
N ARG A 14 -1.82 -11.73 8.04
CA ARG A 14 -2.35 -10.61 8.87
C ARG A 14 -1.32 -9.97 9.79
N TYR A 15 -0.19 -10.61 10.01
CA TYR A 15 0.92 -10.01 10.75
C TYR A 15 1.47 -8.73 10.10
N LEU A 16 1.25 -8.52 8.78
CA LEU A 16 1.72 -7.33 8.07
C LEU A 16 1.07 -6.04 8.60
N VAL A 17 -0.19 -6.07 9.00
CA VAL A 17 -0.85 -4.92 9.63
C VAL A 17 -0.19 -4.56 10.96
N ASP A 18 0.19 -5.54 11.78
CA ASP A 18 0.94 -5.29 13.01
C ASP A 18 2.33 -4.71 12.71
N GLU A 19 2.98 -5.11 11.61
CA GLU A 19 4.25 -4.53 11.18
C GLU A 19 4.07 -3.07 10.71
N ILE A 20 3.00 -2.72 9.98
CA ILE A 20 2.66 -1.32 9.65
C ILE A 20 2.55 -0.49 10.93
N ARG A 21 1.77 -0.95 11.89
CA ARG A 21 1.50 -0.26 13.16
C ARG A 21 2.76 0.02 13.99
N ARG A 22 3.78 -0.79 13.87
CA ARG A 22 5.07 -0.59 14.56
C ARG A 22 5.78 0.70 14.18
N PHE A 23 5.48 1.26 13.02
CA PHE A 23 6.10 2.48 12.51
C PHE A 23 5.20 3.72 12.69
N LEU A 24 4.02 3.55 13.28
CA LEU A 24 3.06 4.62 13.53
C LEU A 24 3.09 5.05 15.01
N PRO A 25 2.93 6.35 15.31
CA PRO A 25 2.89 6.85 16.68
C PRO A 25 1.63 6.34 17.43
N GLU A 26 0.47 6.43 16.78
CA GLU A 26 -0.82 5.96 17.29
C GLU A 26 -1.67 5.46 16.12
N SER A 27 -2.28 4.29 16.28
CA SER A 27 -3.12 3.72 15.23
C SER A 27 -4.24 2.86 15.78
N ARG A 28 -5.35 2.78 15.03
CA ARG A 28 -6.39 1.77 15.22
C ARG A 28 -6.56 0.95 13.94
N VAL A 29 -7.01 -0.30 14.09
CA VAL A 29 -7.25 -1.19 12.96
C VAL A 29 -8.74 -1.34 12.72
N TYR A 30 -9.15 -1.30 11.47
CA TYR A 30 -10.46 -1.71 11.02
C TYR A 30 -10.33 -2.91 10.09
N ASP A 31 -10.86 -4.05 10.49
CA ASP A 31 -10.85 -5.29 9.71
C ASP A 31 -11.91 -5.23 8.62
N TYR A 32 -11.53 -4.74 7.45
CA TYR A 32 -12.43 -4.51 6.33
C TYR A 32 -12.82 -5.82 5.66
N ALA A 33 -11.85 -6.73 5.49
CA ALA A 33 -12.07 -8.03 4.88
C ALA A 33 -13.13 -8.89 5.60
N GLN A 34 -13.28 -8.72 6.93
CA GLN A 34 -14.29 -9.45 7.70
C GLN A 34 -15.59 -8.68 7.93
N LYS A 35 -15.52 -7.37 8.01
CA LYS A 35 -16.67 -6.55 8.43
C LYS A 35 -17.37 -5.88 7.26
N GLY A 36 -16.64 -5.58 6.17
CA GLY A 36 -17.11 -4.68 5.13
C GLY A 36 -17.55 -3.33 5.69
N GLY A 37 -18.45 -2.67 5.01
CA GLY A 37 -19.15 -1.48 5.48
C GLY A 37 -18.31 -0.21 5.40
N HIS A 38 -18.55 0.72 6.32
CA HIS A 38 -17.96 2.05 6.25
C HIS A 38 -17.26 2.41 7.58
N PRO A 39 -15.92 2.35 7.65
CA PRO A 39 -15.21 2.72 8.86
C PRO A 39 -15.41 4.20 9.17
N LYS A 40 -15.45 4.54 10.47
CA LYS A 40 -15.51 5.93 10.89
C LYS A 40 -14.16 6.61 10.63
N VAL A 41 -14.15 7.62 9.77
CA VAL A 41 -12.94 8.37 9.34
C VAL A 41 -12.93 9.84 9.80
N THR A 42 -13.82 10.21 10.74
CA THR A 42 -13.96 11.62 11.18
C THR A 42 -12.95 12.05 12.23
N ASP A 43 -12.31 11.10 12.91
CA ASP A 43 -11.42 11.36 14.05
C ASP A 43 -10.02 10.77 13.80
N VAL A 44 -9.57 10.82 12.54
CA VAL A 44 -8.25 10.32 12.15
C VAL A 44 -7.50 11.38 11.34
N ASP A 45 -6.18 11.39 11.49
CA ASP A 45 -5.32 12.29 10.73
C ASP A 45 -5.06 11.72 9.32
N GLY A 46 -5.16 10.39 9.16
CA GLY A 46 -4.98 9.72 7.87
C GLY A 46 -5.36 8.25 7.91
N VAL A 47 -5.38 7.63 6.73
CA VAL A 47 -5.75 6.22 6.50
C VAL A 47 -4.61 5.49 5.81
N ILE A 48 -4.26 4.28 6.28
CA ILE A 48 -3.40 3.34 5.54
C ILE A 48 -4.24 2.15 5.12
N ILE A 49 -4.25 1.85 3.83
CA ILE A 49 -4.92 0.71 3.22
C ILE A 49 -3.87 -0.40 3.06
N GLY A 50 -4.03 -1.48 3.80
CA GLY A 50 -3.07 -2.58 3.86
C GLY A 50 -3.07 -3.48 2.63
N GLY A 51 -2.15 -4.45 2.64
CA GLY A 51 -2.06 -5.51 1.64
C GLY A 51 -3.17 -6.55 1.79
N SER A 52 -3.32 -7.39 0.76
CA SER A 52 -4.18 -8.58 0.75
C SER A 52 -3.64 -9.62 -0.22
N THR A 53 -3.98 -10.88 0.02
CA THR A 53 -3.84 -11.97 -0.94
C THR A 53 -5.01 -12.08 -1.92
N ALA A 54 -6.08 -11.28 -1.72
CA ALA A 54 -7.15 -11.11 -2.70
C ALA A 54 -6.69 -10.25 -3.89
N GLY A 55 -7.24 -10.54 -5.09
CA GLY A 55 -7.12 -9.64 -6.25
C GLY A 55 -8.25 -8.62 -6.28
N VAL A 56 -7.98 -7.38 -6.67
CA VAL A 56 -8.98 -6.31 -6.76
C VAL A 56 -10.09 -6.56 -7.79
N TYR A 57 -9.91 -7.58 -8.61
CA TYR A 57 -10.87 -8.07 -9.62
C TYR A 57 -11.72 -9.25 -9.11
N GLU A 58 -11.51 -9.70 -7.86
CA GLU A 58 -12.29 -10.79 -7.23
C GLU A 58 -13.56 -10.28 -6.53
N ASN A 59 -14.20 -9.23 -7.06
CA ASN A 59 -15.42 -8.65 -6.50
C ASN A 59 -16.62 -9.63 -6.47
N ASP A 60 -16.65 -10.64 -7.34
CA ASP A 60 -17.65 -11.72 -7.27
C ASP A 60 -17.48 -12.61 -6.02
N LYS A 61 -16.29 -12.64 -5.43
CA LYS A 61 -15.96 -13.43 -4.25
C LYS A 61 -15.94 -12.58 -2.97
N TYR A 62 -15.59 -11.31 -3.09
CA TYR A 62 -15.42 -10.38 -1.99
C TYR A 62 -16.17 -9.07 -2.25
N ASP A 63 -17.44 -8.99 -1.83
CA ASP A 63 -18.31 -7.82 -2.04
C ASP A 63 -17.71 -6.52 -1.48
N TRP A 64 -16.88 -6.62 -0.43
CA TRP A 64 -16.23 -5.48 0.21
C TRP A 64 -15.26 -4.72 -0.70
N ILE A 65 -14.78 -5.31 -1.80
CA ILE A 65 -13.83 -4.66 -2.72
C ILE A 65 -14.47 -3.42 -3.37
N GLU A 66 -15.70 -3.53 -3.84
CA GLU A 66 -16.41 -2.38 -4.45
C GLU A 66 -16.78 -1.31 -3.41
N GLU A 67 -17.11 -1.73 -2.18
CA GLU A 67 -17.37 -0.81 -1.07
C GLU A 67 -16.09 -0.03 -0.71
N GLU A 68 -14.93 -0.69 -0.69
CA GLU A 68 -13.65 -0.04 -0.40
C GLU A 68 -13.20 0.91 -1.51
N LYS A 69 -13.43 0.58 -2.80
CA LYS A 69 -13.22 1.53 -3.90
C LYS A 69 -14.06 2.80 -3.73
N ALA A 70 -15.30 2.66 -3.27
CA ALA A 70 -16.15 3.81 -2.97
C ALA A 70 -15.62 4.64 -1.79
N LEU A 71 -15.14 3.97 -0.74
CA LEU A 71 -14.48 4.62 0.40
C LEU A 71 -13.23 5.39 -0.04
N ILE A 72 -12.40 4.82 -0.92
CA ILE A 72 -11.17 5.47 -1.40
C ILE A 72 -11.49 6.78 -2.14
N ARG A 73 -12.51 6.76 -3.01
CA ARG A 73 -12.97 7.99 -3.67
C ARG A 73 -13.48 9.03 -2.67
N GLU A 74 -14.25 8.62 -1.66
CA GLU A 74 -14.69 9.51 -0.58
C GLU A 74 -13.52 10.10 0.20
N LEU A 75 -12.48 9.31 0.52
CA LEU A 75 -11.28 9.80 1.20
C LEU A 75 -10.58 10.89 0.39
N ALA A 76 -10.44 10.70 -0.93
CA ALA A 76 -9.88 11.70 -1.83
C ALA A 76 -10.75 12.97 -1.92
N GLU A 77 -12.07 12.84 -2.10
CA GLU A 77 -13.02 13.96 -2.15
C GLU A 77 -13.04 14.81 -0.85
N ARG A 78 -12.68 14.18 0.26
CA ARG A 78 -12.65 14.83 1.58
C ARG A 78 -11.27 15.28 2.02
N ASP A 79 -10.28 15.19 1.15
CA ASP A 79 -8.89 15.52 1.43
C ASP A 79 -8.32 14.80 2.67
N ILE A 80 -8.72 13.55 2.90
CA ILE A 80 -8.19 12.75 4.01
C ILE A 80 -6.90 12.07 3.57
N PRO A 81 -5.74 12.38 4.19
CA PRO A 81 -4.48 11.76 3.84
C PRO A 81 -4.58 10.22 3.82
N THR A 82 -4.20 9.63 2.69
CA THR A 82 -4.36 8.19 2.47
C THR A 82 -3.12 7.58 1.81
N LEU A 83 -2.68 6.40 2.31
CA LEU A 83 -1.59 5.62 1.75
C LEU A 83 -2.04 4.17 1.48
N GLY A 84 -2.04 3.75 0.21
CA GLY A 84 -2.25 2.35 -0.19
C GLY A 84 -0.93 1.57 -0.27
N ILE A 85 -0.88 0.35 0.30
CA ILE A 85 0.28 -0.53 0.31
C ILE A 85 -0.07 -1.86 -0.37
N CYS A 86 0.68 -2.27 -1.40
CA CYS A 86 0.53 -3.52 -2.15
C CYS A 86 -0.90 -3.68 -2.73
N PHE A 87 -1.76 -4.51 -2.17
CA PHE A 87 -3.18 -4.53 -2.54
C PHE A 87 -3.80 -3.14 -2.43
N GLY A 88 -3.44 -2.37 -1.38
CA GLY A 88 -3.87 -0.98 -1.23
C GLY A 88 -3.47 -0.08 -2.40
N HIS A 89 -2.30 -0.30 -3.02
CA HIS A 89 -1.90 0.38 -4.25
C HIS A 89 -2.79 -0.04 -5.44
N GLN A 90 -3.07 -1.33 -5.55
CA GLN A 90 -3.87 -1.87 -6.64
C GLN A 90 -5.33 -1.39 -6.56
N ILE A 91 -5.93 -1.42 -5.36
CA ILE A 91 -7.32 -0.98 -5.19
C ILE A 91 -7.48 0.55 -5.32
N VAL A 92 -6.47 1.34 -4.91
CA VAL A 92 -6.44 2.79 -5.20
C VAL A 92 -6.49 3.03 -6.70
N ASN A 93 -5.59 2.42 -7.48
CA ASN A 93 -5.61 2.58 -8.92
C ASN A 93 -6.92 2.09 -9.54
N SER A 94 -7.45 0.94 -9.09
CA SER A 94 -8.74 0.41 -9.57
C SER A 94 -9.93 1.31 -9.21
N ALA A 95 -9.90 2.00 -8.06
CA ALA A 95 -10.95 2.94 -7.64
C ALA A 95 -11.09 4.15 -8.59
N PHE A 96 -9.99 4.51 -9.25
CA PHE A 96 -9.94 5.58 -10.26
C PHE A 96 -9.91 5.04 -11.70
N GLY A 97 -10.40 3.81 -11.93
CA GLY A 97 -10.58 3.25 -13.27
C GLY A 97 -9.34 2.61 -13.88
N GLY A 98 -8.25 2.46 -13.13
CA GLY A 98 -7.05 1.75 -13.58
C GLY A 98 -7.26 0.24 -13.70
N GLU A 99 -6.41 -0.41 -14.49
CA GLU A 99 -6.43 -1.86 -14.70
C GLU A 99 -5.37 -2.57 -13.85
N VAL A 100 -5.78 -3.67 -13.21
CA VAL A 100 -4.89 -4.54 -12.42
C VAL A 100 -5.00 -5.96 -12.95
N VAL A 101 -3.86 -6.61 -13.16
CA VAL A 101 -3.81 -7.99 -13.67
C VAL A 101 -2.91 -8.88 -12.83
N ASP A 102 -3.32 -10.14 -12.68
CA ASP A 102 -2.41 -11.19 -12.19
C ASP A 102 -1.41 -11.53 -13.31
N THR A 103 -0.13 -11.37 -13.01
CA THR A 103 0.93 -11.68 -13.99
C THR A 103 1.32 -13.15 -14.00
N GLY A 104 0.74 -13.97 -13.13
CA GLY A 104 1.09 -15.38 -12.94
C GLY A 104 2.51 -15.59 -12.39
N THR A 105 3.19 -14.52 -12.00
CA THR A 105 4.59 -14.60 -11.51
C THR A 105 4.74 -13.84 -10.21
N ARG A 106 4.89 -14.59 -9.12
CA ARG A 106 5.14 -14.00 -7.79
C ARG A 106 6.51 -13.34 -7.72
N LYS A 107 6.55 -12.15 -7.16
CA LYS A 107 7.74 -11.40 -6.81
C LYS A 107 7.82 -11.32 -5.28
N ALA A 108 8.88 -11.88 -4.69
CA ALA A 108 9.10 -11.88 -3.25
C ALA A 108 10.62 -11.75 -2.98
N TYR A 109 11.13 -10.53 -3.07
CA TYR A 109 12.56 -10.20 -2.92
C TYR A 109 12.75 -8.67 -2.79
N LEU A 110 14.00 -8.24 -2.60
CA LEU A 110 14.36 -6.83 -2.64
C LEU A 110 14.54 -6.36 -4.09
N VAL A 111 14.05 -5.17 -4.39
CA VAL A 111 14.22 -4.52 -5.70
C VAL A 111 14.84 -3.15 -5.56
N ASN A 112 15.44 -2.68 -6.64
CA ASN A 112 15.84 -1.28 -6.78
C ASN A 112 14.69 -0.51 -7.43
N ALA A 113 14.30 0.62 -6.86
CA ALA A 113 13.27 1.52 -7.36
C ALA A 113 13.80 2.94 -7.48
N ASP A 114 13.30 3.66 -8.46
CA ASP A 114 13.56 5.09 -8.65
C ASP A 114 12.32 5.85 -8.18
N PHE A 115 12.49 6.77 -7.23
CA PHE A 115 11.41 7.58 -6.66
C PHE A 115 11.58 9.04 -7.07
N GLU A 116 10.47 9.68 -7.41
CA GLU A 116 10.42 11.12 -7.55
C GLU A 116 10.47 11.81 -6.19
N THR A 117 10.80 13.11 -6.19
CA THR A 117 10.78 13.93 -4.97
C THR A 117 9.34 14.14 -4.54
N ASP A 118 8.95 13.50 -3.45
CA ASP A 118 7.61 13.54 -2.89
C ASP A 118 7.68 13.41 -1.36
N PRO A 119 6.72 13.99 -0.60
CA PRO A 119 6.72 13.89 0.87
C PRO A 119 6.91 12.48 1.41
N ILE A 120 6.19 11.46 0.88
CA ILE A 120 6.30 10.09 1.40
C ILE A 120 7.63 9.41 1.04
N HIS A 121 8.32 9.87 -0.01
CA HIS A 121 9.62 9.33 -0.46
C HIS A 121 10.83 10.13 0.07
N SER A 122 10.62 11.17 0.89
CA SER A 122 11.72 11.98 1.43
C SER A 122 12.76 11.11 2.15
N ASP A 123 14.03 11.12 1.66
CA ASP A 123 15.13 10.29 2.13
C ASP A 123 14.85 8.76 2.18
N VAL A 124 13.89 8.25 1.44
CA VAL A 124 13.69 6.81 1.25
C VAL A 124 14.76 6.31 0.29
N LYS A 125 15.49 5.27 0.71
CA LYS A 125 16.51 4.63 -0.12
C LYS A 125 15.86 3.78 -1.23
N PRO A 126 16.56 3.58 -2.37
CA PRO A 126 15.97 2.88 -3.53
C PRO A 126 15.71 1.39 -3.31
N ILE A 127 16.32 0.76 -2.30
CA ILE A 127 16.13 -0.67 -2.05
C ILE A 127 14.88 -0.90 -1.21
N VAL A 128 13.88 -1.59 -1.79
CA VAL A 128 12.60 -1.85 -1.13
C VAL A 128 12.13 -3.30 -1.34
N PRO A 129 11.39 -3.88 -0.38
CA PRO A 129 10.88 -5.26 -0.47
C PRO A 129 9.55 -5.31 -1.24
N VAL A 130 9.40 -6.35 -2.06
CA VAL A 130 8.16 -6.64 -2.79
C VAL A 130 7.65 -8.05 -2.50
N LEU A 131 6.33 -8.19 -2.36
CA LEU A 131 5.62 -9.46 -2.22
C LEU A 131 4.28 -9.35 -2.98
N HIS A 132 4.29 -9.63 -4.28
CA HIS A 132 3.07 -9.54 -5.10
C HIS A 132 3.16 -10.39 -6.38
N SER A 133 2.02 -10.70 -6.96
CA SER A 133 1.89 -11.26 -8.31
C SER A 133 1.20 -10.26 -9.24
N ASP A 134 0.24 -9.52 -8.71
CA ASP A 134 -0.58 -8.58 -9.44
C ASP A 134 0.15 -7.25 -9.67
N ARG A 135 -0.18 -6.58 -10.76
CA ARG A 135 0.35 -5.26 -11.13
C ARG A 135 -0.72 -4.37 -11.74
N VAL A 136 -0.63 -3.08 -11.46
CA VAL A 136 -1.36 -2.04 -12.18
C VAL A 136 -0.75 -1.91 -13.57
N THR A 137 -1.45 -2.34 -14.59
CA THR A 137 -1.05 -2.23 -16.00
C THR A 137 -1.43 -0.88 -16.58
N GLU A 138 -2.61 -0.38 -16.22
CA GLU A 138 -3.05 0.98 -16.53
C GLU A 138 -3.34 1.69 -15.21
N ARG A 139 -2.70 2.84 -15.00
CA ARG A 139 -2.96 3.65 -13.80
C ARG A 139 -4.36 4.26 -13.85
N GLY A 140 -4.93 4.55 -12.68
CA GLY A 140 -6.20 5.26 -12.56
C GLY A 140 -6.14 6.69 -13.11
N GLU A 141 -7.31 7.23 -13.46
CA GLU A 141 -7.48 8.63 -13.82
C GLU A 141 -7.07 9.53 -12.63
N ASP A 142 -6.57 10.72 -12.91
CA ASP A 142 -6.07 11.70 -11.92
C ASP A 142 -4.94 11.19 -11.00
N LEU A 143 -4.32 10.06 -11.34
CA LEU A 143 -3.13 9.55 -10.65
C LEU A 143 -1.87 9.81 -11.49
N GLU A 144 -0.79 10.25 -10.87
CA GLU A 144 0.53 10.38 -11.47
C GLU A 144 1.49 9.33 -10.91
N VAL A 145 2.48 8.92 -11.71
CA VAL A 145 3.52 7.98 -11.28
C VAL A 145 4.61 8.75 -10.54
N ILE A 146 4.91 8.35 -9.32
CA ILE A 146 5.97 8.91 -8.47
C ILE A 146 7.04 7.88 -8.10
N GLY A 147 6.96 6.68 -8.64
CA GLY A 147 7.98 5.65 -8.44
C GLY A 147 7.91 4.56 -9.49
N GLN A 148 9.09 4.08 -9.91
CA GLN A 148 9.25 3.03 -10.92
C GLN A 148 10.30 2.01 -10.45
N SER A 149 10.24 0.80 -11.01
CA SER A 149 11.31 -0.20 -10.86
C SER A 149 11.61 -0.81 -12.23
N GLY A 150 12.77 -1.48 -12.37
CA GLY A 150 13.20 -2.02 -13.64
C GLY A 150 12.23 -3.03 -14.31
N TYR A 151 11.22 -3.49 -13.60
CA TYR A 151 10.20 -4.41 -14.12
C TYR A 151 8.76 -3.86 -14.03
N TYR A 152 8.55 -2.68 -13.45
CA TYR A 152 7.22 -2.16 -13.15
C TYR A 152 7.18 -0.64 -13.14
N ASN A 153 6.51 -0.02 -14.12
CA ASN A 153 6.46 1.42 -14.29
C ASN A 153 5.49 2.12 -13.30
N ASN A 154 4.33 1.51 -13.04
CA ASN A 154 3.34 2.06 -12.10
C ASN A 154 3.62 1.59 -10.66
N PHE A 155 4.85 1.72 -10.18
CA PHE A 155 5.30 1.13 -8.92
C PHE A 155 4.88 1.92 -7.69
N ALA A 156 4.73 3.21 -7.82
CA ALA A 156 4.11 4.10 -6.85
C ALA A 156 3.35 5.22 -7.56
N THR A 157 2.18 5.56 -7.06
CA THR A 157 1.33 6.61 -7.62
C THR A 157 0.86 7.58 -6.55
N LYS A 158 0.45 8.77 -6.99
CA LYS A 158 -0.12 9.84 -6.19
C LYS A 158 -1.28 10.45 -6.94
N HIS A 159 -2.34 10.86 -6.25
CA HIS A 159 -3.41 11.64 -6.85
C HIS A 159 -2.94 13.08 -7.11
N GLU A 160 -3.35 13.65 -8.25
CA GLU A 160 -2.91 14.97 -8.69
C GLU A 160 -3.33 16.08 -7.72
N ASP A 161 -4.54 16.02 -7.18
CA ASP A 161 -5.13 17.06 -6.33
C ASP A 161 -5.27 16.64 -4.85
N ALA A 162 -5.60 15.36 -4.57
CA ALA A 162 -5.85 14.89 -3.20
C ALA A 162 -4.58 14.35 -2.50
N PRO A 163 -4.51 14.38 -1.16
CA PRO A 163 -3.39 13.83 -0.38
C PRO A 163 -3.46 12.28 -0.33
N LEU A 164 -3.45 11.64 -1.49
CA LEU A 164 -3.60 10.20 -1.65
C LEU A 164 -2.40 9.63 -2.42
N TRP A 165 -1.70 8.70 -1.79
CA TRP A 165 -0.54 7.99 -2.32
C TRP A 165 -0.75 6.48 -2.32
N SER A 166 -0.01 5.79 -3.18
CA SER A 166 0.01 4.34 -3.14
C SER A 166 1.34 3.77 -3.61
N VAL A 167 1.78 2.67 -2.98
CA VAL A 167 3.06 2.02 -3.25
C VAL A 167 2.87 0.51 -3.39
N GLN A 168 3.47 -0.10 -4.43
CA GLN A 168 3.39 -1.55 -4.63
C GLN A 168 4.28 -2.33 -3.68
N TYR A 169 5.37 -1.74 -3.20
CA TYR A 169 6.26 -2.38 -2.25
C TYR A 169 5.68 -2.40 -0.83
N HIS A 170 6.28 -3.22 0.03
CA HIS A 170 5.90 -3.38 1.43
C HIS A 170 6.86 -2.63 2.35
N PRO A 171 6.63 -1.33 2.65
CA PRO A 171 7.54 -0.58 3.52
C PRO A 171 7.63 -1.16 4.94
N GLU A 172 6.62 -1.88 5.39
CA GLU A 172 6.57 -2.56 6.69
C GLU A 172 7.37 -3.86 6.73
N PHE A 173 7.64 -4.48 5.55
CA PHE A 173 8.36 -5.75 5.49
C PHE A 173 9.86 -5.52 5.65
N THR A 174 10.42 -5.99 6.75
CA THR A 174 11.81 -5.78 7.12
C THR A 174 12.53 -7.10 7.36
N LYS A 175 13.85 -7.06 7.55
CA LYS A 175 14.67 -8.24 7.93
C LYS A 175 14.08 -9.02 9.10
N ARG A 176 13.34 -8.36 10.00
CA ARG A 176 12.68 -8.99 11.15
C ARG A 176 11.67 -10.06 10.74
N VAL A 177 10.96 -9.83 9.65
CA VAL A 177 9.87 -10.71 9.17
C VAL A 177 10.21 -11.41 7.84
N GLU A 178 11.44 -11.29 7.37
CA GLU A 178 11.93 -11.93 6.15
C GLU A 178 11.59 -13.44 6.11
N HIS A 179 11.71 -14.12 7.24
CA HIS A 179 11.43 -15.54 7.38
C HIS A 179 9.94 -15.92 7.24
N LYS A 180 9.03 -14.95 7.26
CA LYS A 180 7.58 -15.13 7.09
C LYS A 180 7.11 -14.88 5.66
N GLY A 181 7.96 -14.30 4.81
CA GLY A 181 7.63 -14.04 3.42
C GLY A 181 7.54 -15.35 2.64
N ASP A 182 6.33 -15.77 2.28
CA ASP A 182 6.16 -16.95 1.43
C ASP A 182 6.82 -16.72 0.05
N GLY A 183 7.59 -17.71 -0.41
CA GLY A 183 8.36 -17.61 -1.65
C GLY A 183 9.47 -16.54 -1.62
N TRP A 184 9.81 -15.96 -0.44
CA TRP A 184 10.88 -14.99 -0.34
C TRP A 184 12.21 -15.56 -0.82
N THR A 185 12.84 -14.85 -1.74
CA THR A 185 14.16 -15.21 -2.27
C THR A 185 15.17 -14.11 -1.98
N ARG A 186 16.36 -14.50 -1.53
CA ARG A 186 17.48 -13.58 -1.38
C ARG A 186 18.16 -13.38 -2.72
N ASN A 187 18.47 -12.14 -3.03
CA ASN A 187 19.32 -11.74 -4.15
C ASN A 187 20.58 -11.02 -3.62
N GLU A 188 21.27 -10.31 -4.46
CA GLU A 188 22.46 -9.54 -4.10
C GLU A 188 22.15 -8.26 -3.30
N LEU A 189 20.89 -7.85 -3.19
CA LEU A 189 20.46 -6.69 -2.40
C LEU A 189 20.26 -7.07 -0.93
N SER A 190 20.45 -6.11 -0.03
CA SER A 190 20.39 -6.32 1.42
C SER A 190 19.35 -5.40 2.09
N PHE A 191 18.68 -5.89 3.13
CA PHE A 191 17.89 -5.05 4.02
C PHE A 191 18.72 -4.00 4.76
N ASP A 192 20.02 -4.19 4.88
CA ASP A 192 20.92 -3.19 5.49
C ASP A 192 21.05 -1.93 4.60
N ASP A 193 20.75 -2.07 3.30
CA ASP A 193 20.71 -0.97 2.33
C ASP A 193 19.32 -0.35 2.18
N SER A 194 18.31 -0.91 2.85
CA SER A 194 16.91 -0.45 2.84
C SER A 194 16.58 0.37 4.09
N ASN A 195 15.74 1.38 3.89
CA ASN A 195 15.07 2.10 4.97
C ASN A 195 13.58 2.28 4.65
N SER A 196 13.00 1.35 3.91
CA SER A 196 11.61 1.42 3.41
C SER A 196 10.55 1.80 4.46
N PRO A 197 10.68 1.44 5.78
CA PRO A 197 9.74 1.92 6.80
C PRO A 197 9.65 3.45 6.93
N LYS A 198 10.60 4.19 6.34
CA LYS A 198 10.55 5.64 6.32
C LYS A 198 9.34 6.15 5.52
N THR A 199 8.88 5.43 4.51
CA THR A 199 7.64 5.77 3.78
C THR A 199 6.43 5.88 4.72
N ILE A 200 6.23 4.90 5.61
CA ILE A 200 5.14 4.94 6.59
C ILE A 200 5.29 6.10 7.57
N LYS A 201 6.51 6.34 8.04
CA LYS A 201 6.80 7.44 8.98
C LYS A 201 6.60 8.81 8.35
N ASN A 202 7.06 9.00 7.11
CA ASN A 202 6.87 10.23 6.35
C ASN A 202 5.38 10.49 6.10
N PHE A 203 4.62 9.45 5.75
CA PHE A 203 3.18 9.56 5.61
C PHE A 203 2.50 9.97 6.92
N ALA A 204 2.84 9.32 8.05
CA ALA A 204 2.27 9.65 9.34
C ALA A 204 2.59 11.09 9.76
N GLU A 205 3.84 11.54 9.56
CA GLU A 205 4.25 12.92 9.82
C GLU A 205 3.51 13.93 8.93
N PHE A 206 3.32 13.60 7.64
CA PHE A 206 2.51 14.42 6.75
C PHE A 206 1.08 14.52 7.25
N ALA A 207 0.43 13.40 7.54
CA ALA A 207 -0.97 13.33 7.96
C ALA A 207 -1.24 14.07 9.30
N GLU A 208 -0.29 14.05 10.24
CA GLU A 208 -0.41 14.79 11.50
C GLU A 208 -0.31 16.31 11.33
N ASN A 209 0.30 16.80 10.25
CA ASN A 209 0.51 18.22 10.00
C ASN A 209 -0.41 18.80 8.91
N TYR A 210 -1.19 17.94 8.25
CA TYR A 210 -2.15 18.31 7.21
C TYR A 210 -3.44 18.85 7.80
#